data_870e54d74ca06de4262939cb66c3acad
#
_entry.id   870e54d74ca06de4262939cb66c3acad
#
_cell.length_a   1.000
_cell.length_b   1.000
_cell.length_c   1.000
_cell.angle_alpha   90.00
_cell.angle_beta   90.00
_cell.angle_gamma   90.00
#
_symmetry.space_group_name_H-M   'P 1'
#
loop_
_entity.id
_entity.type
_entity.pdbx_description
1 polymer ?
#
loop_
_entity_poly.entity_id
_entity_poly.type
_entity_poly.pdbx_seq_one_letter_code
_entity_poly.pdbx_strand_id
1 'polypeptide(L)'
;MHCPTHAYADVVVVSASGRIDFAGAQALEAAVAPSLAPDSGVRGLVVDLSGVDYISSVGLRVLMVAAKALRTRKASIAIASLQPIVAEIVEISRFHHVVDVRRDVREAVGAISAQALAAYDRAGATERT
;
A
#
# COMPACT_ATOMS: atom_id res chain seq x y z
N MET A 1 -2.91 -10.71 -11.98
CA MET A 1 -3.43 -9.73 -11.00
C MET A 1 -3.24 -8.32 -11.54
N HIS A 2 -4.23 -7.50 -11.36
CA HIS A 2 -4.17 -6.09 -11.74
C HIS A 2 -3.98 -5.23 -10.49
N CYS A 3 -2.99 -4.35 -10.53
CA CYS A 3 -2.67 -3.47 -9.40
C CYS A 3 -2.62 -2.01 -9.87
N PRO A 4 -3.80 -1.36 -10.06
CA PRO A 4 -3.80 0.04 -10.47
C PRO A 4 -3.15 0.92 -9.40
N THR A 5 -2.50 1.99 -9.85
CA THR A 5 -1.84 2.95 -8.98
C THR A 5 -2.38 4.34 -9.20
N HIS A 6 -2.54 5.10 -8.12
CA HIS A 6 -2.97 6.49 -8.17
C HIS A 6 -2.07 7.33 -7.28
N ALA A 7 -1.63 8.46 -7.79
CA ALA A 7 -0.82 9.40 -7.01
C ALA A 7 -1.69 10.52 -6.44
N TYR A 8 -1.50 10.79 -5.15
CA TYR A 8 -2.15 11.90 -4.45
C TYR A 8 -1.04 12.73 -3.81
N ALA A 9 -0.63 13.79 -4.50
CA ALA A 9 0.53 14.59 -4.09
C ALA A 9 1.77 13.68 -3.96
N ASP A 10 2.36 13.58 -2.78
CA ASP A 10 3.57 12.81 -2.51
C ASP A 10 3.30 11.38 -2.02
N VAL A 11 2.05 10.91 -2.10
CA VAL A 11 1.66 9.55 -1.70
C VAL A 11 1.09 8.80 -2.89
N VAL A 12 1.52 7.57 -3.07
CA VAL A 12 1.00 6.67 -4.12
C VAL A 12 0.17 5.57 -3.45
N VAL A 13 -1.02 5.33 -3.98
CA VAL A 13 -1.90 4.24 -3.55
C VAL A 13 -1.86 3.16 -4.62
N VAL A 14 -1.49 1.96 -4.21
CA VAL A 14 -1.51 0.76 -5.06
C VAL A 14 -2.67 -0.11 -4.59
N SER A 15 -3.61 -0.41 -5.49
CA SER A 15 -4.77 -1.23 -5.18
C SER A 15 -4.57 -2.63 -5.75
N ALA A 16 -4.42 -3.61 -4.87
CA ALA A 16 -4.29 -5.01 -5.24
C ALA A 16 -5.64 -5.72 -5.13
N SER A 17 -5.83 -6.80 -5.88
CA SER A 17 -7.06 -7.60 -5.82
C SER A 17 -6.77 -9.06 -6.09
N GLY A 18 -7.64 -9.94 -5.56
CA GLY A 18 -7.52 -11.39 -5.73
C GLY A 18 -6.55 -12.00 -4.72
N ARG A 19 -5.92 -13.09 -5.11
CA ARG A 19 -4.95 -13.80 -4.28
C ARG A 19 -3.55 -13.29 -4.55
N ILE A 20 -2.85 -12.91 -3.50
CA ILE A 20 -1.43 -12.59 -3.63
C ILE A 20 -0.63 -13.87 -3.36
N ASP A 21 -0.65 -14.76 -4.36
CA ASP A 21 0.19 -15.94 -4.44
C ASP A 21 1.52 -15.55 -5.11
N PHE A 22 2.24 -16.52 -5.67
CA PHE A 22 3.53 -16.23 -6.31
C PHE A 22 3.37 -15.24 -7.49
N ALA A 23 2.41 -15.50 -8.38
CA ALA A 23 2.16 -14.62 -9.53
C ALA A 23 1.64 -13.25 -9.09
N GLY A 24 0.74 -13.22 -8.10
CA GLY A 24 0.23 -11.98 -7.54
C GLY A 24 1.31 -11.15 -6.87
N ALA A 25 2.26 -11.81 -6.21
CA ALA A 25 3.39 -11.12 -5.60
C ALA A 25 4.28 -10.45 -6.64
N GLN A 26 4.49 -11.09 -7.79
CA GLN A 26 5.25 -10.48 -8.90
C GLN A 26 4.55 -9.23 -9.45
N ALA A 27 3.23 -9.29 -9.59
CA ALA A 27 2.45 -8.15 -10.06
C ALA A 27 2.50 -7.00 -9.05
N LEU A 28 2.41 -7.31 -7.77
CA LEU A 28 2.51 -6.32 -6.69
C LEU A 28 3.90 -5.67 -6.68
N GLU A 29 4.95 -6.47 -6.80
CA GLU A 29 6.33 -5.97 -6.86
C GLU A 29 6.50 -4.98 -8.01
N ALA A 30 6.00 -5.32 -9.20
CA ALA A 30 6.07 -4.44 -10.36
C ALA A 30 5.31 -3.13 -10.13
N ALA A 31 4.17 -3.19 -9.43
CA ALA A 31 3.36 -2.01 -9.16
C ALA A 31 4.00 -1.06 -8.15
N VAL A 32 4.71 -1.59 -7.15
CA VAL A 32 5.34 -0.76 -6.11
C VAL A 32 6.73 -0.26 -6.51
N ALA A 33 7.40 -0.94 -7.44
CA ALA A 33 8.79 -0.65 -7.79
C ALA A 33 9.05 0.81 -8.16
N PRO A 34 8.23 1.49 -8.98
CA PRO A 34 8.48 2.89 -9.34
C PRO A 34 8.53 3.82 -8.12
N SER A 35 7.74 3.55 -7.09
CA SER A 35 7.70 4.38 -5.88
C SER A 35 8.94 4.19 -5.00
N LEU A 36 9.66 3.09 -5.18
CA LEU A 36 10.83 2.78 -4.38
C LEU A 36 12.11 3.44 -4.90
N ALA A 37 12.08 3.97 -6.12
CA ALA A 37 13.24 4.63 -6.71
C ALA A 37 13.62 5.87 -5.88
N PRO A 38 14.92 6.08 -5.61
CA PRO A 38 15.35 7.19 -4.75
C PRO A 38 14.93 8.58 -5.26
N ASP A 39 14.73 8.71 -6.57
CA ASP A 39 14.35 9.98 -7.22
C ASP A 39 12.85 10.08 -7.50
N SER A 40 12.04 9.16 -6.99
CA SER A 40 10.60 9.14 -7.27
C SER A 40 9.84 10.32 -6.67
N GLY A 41 10.37 10.93 -5.61
CA GLY A 41 9.68 12.00 -4.87
C GLY A 41 8.54 11.48 -3.99
N VAL A 42 8.30 10.19 -3.97
CA VAL A 42 7.22 9.59 -3.17
C VAL A 42 7.63 9.54 -1.70
N ARG A 43 6.81 10.13 -0.83
CA ARG A 43 7.00 10.13 0.62
C ARG A 43 6.25 9.01 1.31
N GLY A 44 5.26 8.46 0.65
CA GLY A 44 4.49 7.38 1.23
C GLY A 44 3.87 6.49 0.18
N LEU A 45 3.76 5.22 0.53
CA LEU A 45 3.11 4.21 -0.28
C LEU A 45 2.01 3.59 0.56
N VAL A 46 0.80 3.56 0.01
CA VAL A 46 -0.34 2.88 0.64
C VAL A 46 -0.73 1.73 -0.27
N VAL A 47 -0.75 0.53 0.30
CA VAL A 47 -1.22 -0.66 -0.43
C VAL A 47 -2.63 -0.98 0.06
N ASP A 48 -3.60 -0.78 -0.82
CA ASP A 48 -5.02 -1.06 -0.55
C ASP A 48 -5.26 -2.55 -0.79
N LEU A 49 -5.60 -3.26 0.28
CA LEU A 49 -5.83 -4.70 0.26
C LEU A 49 -7.32 -5.06 0.36
N SER A 50 -8.22 -4.09 0.15
CA SER A 50 -9.67 -4.33 0.26
C SER A 50 -10.16 -5.42 -0.69
N GLY A 51 -9.52 -5.56 -1.85
CA GLY A 51 -9.86 -6.58 -2.84
C GLY A 51 -9.08 -7.89 -2.70
N VAL A 52 -8.22 -8.01 -1.67
CA VAL A 52 -7.33 -9.17 -1.50
C VAL A 52 -7.92 -10.14 -0.50
N ASP A 53 -8.09 -11.38 -0.92
CA ASP A 53 -8.66 -12.45 -0.10
C ASP A 53 -7.60 -13.41 0.47
N TYR A 54 -6.34 -13.27 0.07
CA TYR A 54 -5.24 -14.10 0.57
C TYR A 54 -3.90 -13.43 0.24
N ILE A 55 -2.96 -13.53 1.17
CA ILE A 55 -1.59 -13.08 0.93
C ILE A 55 -0.61 -14.17 1.39
N SER A 56 0.30 -14.54 0.49
CA SER A 56 1.33 -15.54 0.75
C SER A 56 2.55 -14.90 1.42
N SER A 57 3.45 -15.75 1.92
CA SER A 57 4.72 -15.30 2.46
C SER A 57 5.55 -14.54 1.42
N VAL A 58 5.44 -14.91 0.14
CA VAL A 58 6.13 -14.18 -0.94
C VAL A 58 5.55 -12.77 -1.08
N GLY A 59 4.22 -12.63 -0.96
CA GLY A 59 3.56 -11.32 -0.97
C GLY A 59 3.99 -10.45 0.19
N LEU A 60 4.04 -11.03 1.39
CA LEU A 60 4.53 -10.31 2.57
C LEU A 60 5.98 -9.86 2.39
N ARG A 61 6.81 -10.69 1.74
CA ARG A 61 8.20 -10.34 1.46
C ARG A 61 8.31 -9.13 0.53
N VAL A 62 7.45 -9.04 -0.47
CA VAL A 62 7.41 -7.86 -1.37
C VAL A 62 7.18 -6.59 -0.55
N LEU A 63 6.21 -6.63 0.37
CA LEU A 63 5.91 -5.49 1.23
C LEU A 63 7.07 -5.18 2.19
N MET A 64 7.73 -6.20 2.69
CA MET A 64 8.89 -6.02 3.58
C MET A 64 10.06 -5.36 2.86
N VAL A 65 10.36 -5.79 1.64
CA VAL A 65 11.42 -5.19 0.83
C VAL A 65 11.09 -3.73 0.52
N ALA A 66 9.82 -3.45 0.17
CA ALA A 66 9.35 -2.09 -0.05
C ALA A 66 9.51 -1.22 1.21
N ALA A 67 9.14 -1.75 2.37
CA ALA A 67 9.28 -1.04 3.63
C ALA A 67 10.73 -0.66 3.93
N LYS A 68 11.65 -1.58 3.71
CA LYS A 68 13.08 -1.32 3.92
C LYS A 68 13.59 -0.24 2.97
N ALA A 69 13.24 -0.33 1.69
CA ALA A 69 13.68 0.64 0.68
C ALA A 69 13.17 2.05 1.01
N LEU A 70 11.90 2.17 1.41
CA LEU A 70 11.33 3.45 1.77
C LEU A 70 11.93 4.02 3.06
N ARG A 71 12.20 3.15 4.02
CA ARG A 71 12.78 3.57 5.31
C ARG A 71 14.16 4.20 5.13
N THR A 72 14.97 3.70 4.20
CA THR A 72 16.32 4.24 3.95
C THR A 72 16.30 5.69 3.50
N ARG A 73 15.18 6.18 2.94
CA ARG A 73 15.05 7.57 2.52
C ARG A 73 13.93 8.30 3.28
N LYS A 74 13.60 7.79 4.47
CA LYS A 74 12.65 8.39 5.40
C LYS A 74 11.23 8.52 4.83
N ALA A 75 10.87 7.62 3.91
CA ALA A 75 9.51 7.50 3.42
C ALA A 75 8.77 6.41 4.21
N SER A 76 7.46 6.36 4.07
CA SER A 76 6.59 5.47 4.85
C SER A 76 5.82 4.52 3.95
N ILE A 77 5.42 3.37 4.52
CA ILE A 77 4.51 2.45 3.87
C ILE A 77 3.41 2.04 4.85
N ALA A 78 2.19 1.96 4.34
CA ALA A 78 1.05 1.45 5.10
C ALA A 78 0.26 0.48 4.23
N ILE A 79 -0.37 -0.49 4.88
CA ILE A 79 -1.37 -1.35 4.25
C ILE A 79 -2.73 -1.00 4.85
N ALA A 80 -3.78 -1.06 4.04
CA ALA A 80 -5.08 -0.55 4.43
C ALA A 80 -6.22 -1.45 3.98
N SER A 81 -7.34 -1.38 4.70
CA SER A 81 -8.60 -2.04 4.34
C SER A 81 -8.47 -3.56 4.25
N LEU A 82 -7.79 -4.17 5.21
CA LEU A 82 -7.55 -5.62 5.20
C LEU A 82 -8.85 -6.39 5.42
N GLN A 83 -9.10 -7.37 4.55
CA GLN A 83 -10.16 -8.35 4.81
C GLN A 83 -9.78 -9.21 6.03
N PRO A 84 -10.76 -9.78 6.75
CA PRO A 84 -10.49 -10.49 8.00
C PRO A 84 -9.41 -11.56 7.91
N ILE A 85 -9.41 -12.36 6.84
CA ILE A 85 -8.41 -13.44 6.69
C ILE A 85 -7.01 -12.87 6.48
N VAL A 86 -6.89 -11.78 5.73
CA VAL A 86 -5.60 -11.11 5.50
C VAL A 86 -5.12 -10.44 6.79
N ALA A 87 -6.02 -9.82 7.52
CA ALA A 87 -5.71 -9.23 8.82
C ALA A 87 -5.17 -10.28 9.80
N GLU A 88 -5.77 -11.47 9.81
CA GLU A 88 -5.31 -12.58 10.64
C GLU A 88 -3.91 -13.04 10.24
N ILE A 89 -3.64 -13.18 8.94
CA ILE A 89 -2.32 -13.56 8.45
C ILE A 89 -1.27 -12.51 8.88
N VAL A 90 -1.59 -11.24 8.74
CA VAL A 90 -0.71 -10.13 9.12
C VAL A 90 -0.41 -10.17 10.62
N GLU A 91 -1.43 -10.42 11.44
CA GLU A 91 -1.29 -10.49 12.90
C GLU A 91 -0.44 -11.69 13.32
N ILE A 92 -0.73 -12.88 12.79
CA ILE A 92 0.00 -14.11 13.12
C ILE A 92 1.47 -14.01 12.74
N SER A 93 1.76 -13.44 11.57
CA SER A 93 3.13 -13.25 11.09
C SER A 93 3.84 -12.07 11.75
N ARG A 94 3.13 -11.30 12.59
CA ARG A 94 3.60 -10.07 13.22
C ARG A 94 4.05 -9.01 12.20
N PHE A 95 3.46 -9.05 11.03
CA PHE A 95 3.83 -8.15 9.95
C PHE A 95 3.45 -6.68 10.26
N HIS A 96 2.49 -6.49 11.17
CA HIS A 96 2.10 -5.15 11.65
C HIS A 96 3.25 -4.44 12.39
N HIS A 97 4.34 -5.14 12.73
CA HIS A 97 5.55 -4.52 13.26
C HIS A 97 6.51 -4.04 12.16
N VAL A 98 6.27 -4.47 10.92
CA VAL A 98 7.12 -4.11 9.76
C VAL A 98 6.52 -2.96 8.97
N VAL A 99 5.21 -2.97 8.79
CA VAL A 99 4.47 -1.93 8.06
C VAL A 99 3.35 -1.40 8.94
N ASP A 100 2.95 -0.16 8.68
CA ASP A 100 1.81 0.44 9.36
C ASP A 100 0.52 -0.16 8.81
N VAL A 101 -0.43 -0.48 9.69
CA VAL A 101 -1.72 -1.05 9.30
C VAL A 101 -2.81 -0.04 9.65
N ARG A 102 -3.58 0.37 8.64
CA ARG A 102 -4.63 1.35 8.83
C ARG A 102 -5.99 0.77 8.43
N ARG A 103 -7.04 1.37 8.98
CA ARG A 103 -8.41 0.90 8.77
C ARG A 103 -8.83 1.00 7.31
N ASP A 104 -8.48 2.10 6.65
CA ASP A 104 -8.83 2.35 5.25
C ASP A 104 -7.77 3.22 4.58
N VAL A 105 -7.92 3.38 3.26
CA VAL A 105 -6.97 4.15 2.45
C VAL A 105 -6.93 5.61 2.89
N ARG A 106 -8.08 6.22 3.17
CA ARG A 106 -8.13 7.63 3.58
C ARG A 106 -7.32 7.87 4.86
N GLU A 107 -7.49 7.01 5.85
CA GLU A 107 -6.73 7.09 7.10
C GLU A 107 -5.23 6.92 6.86
N ALA A 108 -4.86 5.94 6.01
CA ALA A 108 -3.47 5.68 5.69
C ALA A 108 -2.81 6.87 4.99
N VAL A 109 -3.49 7.44 4.00
CA VAL A 109 -2.98 8.61 3.27
C VAL A 109 -2.81 9.80 4.21
N GLY A 110 -3.80 10.07 5.04
CA GLY A 110 -3.77 11.19 5.98
C GLY A 110 -2.69 11.06 7.05
N ALA A 111 -2.39 9.84 7.48
CA ALA A 111 -1.33 9.58 8.46
C ALA A 111 0.06 9.88 7.90
N ILE A 112 0.23 9.79 6.57
CA ILE A 112 1.51 10.06 5.92
C ILE A 112 1.65 11.54 5.55
N SER A 113 0.59 12.15 4.98
CA SER A 113 0.69 13.49 4.41
C SER A 113 -0.67 14.19 4.39
N ALA A 114 -0.75 15.35 5.04
CA ALA A 114 -1.96 16.17 5.01
C ALA A 114 -2.24 16.69 3.60
N GLN A 115 -1.20 17.02 2.84
CA GLN A 115 -1.32 17.46 1.46
C GLN A 115 -1.91 16.35 0.58
N ALA A 116 -1.45 15.13 0.77
CA ALA A 116 -1.96 13.97 0.03
C ALA A 116 -3.42 13.68 0.39
N LEU A 117 -3.79 13.83 1.67
CA LEU A 117 -5.17 13.64 2.10
C LEU A 117 -6.09 14.65 1.41
N ALA A 118 -5.68 15.91 1.33
CA ALA A 118 -6.45 16.94 0.65
C ALA A 118 -6.63 16.59 -0.84
N ALA A 119 -5.58 16.11 -1.50
CA ALA A 119 -5.64 15.68 -2.89
C ALA A 119 -6.58 14.47 -3.06
N TYR A 120 -6.50 13.52 -2.14
CA TYR A 120 -7.36 12.34 -2.12
C TYR A 120 -8.84 12.75 -2.00
N ASP A 121 -9.16 13.64 -1.07
CA ASP A 121 -10.53 14.09 -0.86
C ASP A 121 -11.07 14.87 -2.06
N ARG A 122 -10.25 15.67 -2.74
CA ARG A 122 -10.66 16.39 -3.96
C ARG A 122 -10.96 15.42 -5.09
N ALA A 123 -10.15 14.38 -5.25
CA ALA A 123 -10.39 13.37 -6.29
C ALA A 123 -11.70 12.62 -6.05
N GLY A 124 -11.97 12.23 -4.80
CA GLY A 124 -13.22 11.59 -4.42
C GLY A 124 -14.43 12.47 -4.64
N ALA A 125 -14.34 13.76 -4.33
CA ALA A 125 -15.41 14.72 -4.57
C ALA A 125 -15.71 14.88 -6.06
N THR A 126 -14.66 14.91 -6.90
CA THR A 126 -14.82 15.00 -8.35
C THR A 126 -15.50 13.77 -8.92
N GLU A 127 -15.15 12.59 -8.44
CA GLU A 127 -15.73 11.34 -8.89
C GLU A 127 -17.21 11.20 -8.50
N ARG A 128 -17.64 11.88 -7.44
CA ARG A 128 -19.03 11.83 -6.97
C ARG A 128 -19.95 12.78 -7.73
N THR A 129 -19.42 13.70 -8.47
CA THR A 129 -20.21 14.62 -9.29
C THR A 129 -20.31 14.15 -10.73
#